data_3cfa9fc58b186f2ad005a294497251a4
#
_entry.id   3cfa9fc58b186f2ad005a294497251a4
#
_cell.length_a   1.000
_cell.length_b   1.000
_cell.length_c   1.000
_cell.angle_alpha   90.00
_cell.angle_beta   90.00
_cell.angle_gamma   90.00
#
_symmetry.space_group_name_H-M   'P 1'
#
loop_
_entity.id
_entity.type
_entity.pdbx_description
1 polymer ?
#
loop_
_entity_poly.entity_id
_entity_poly.type
_entity_poly.pdbx_seq_one_letter_code
_entity_poly.pdbx_strand_id
1 'polypeptide(L)'
;VVYTSSSNNFSINGLSISVNAVTDSVDLSKAKTNGSLDADKISDMLVNTPLNDSEAISITTSTDTQGIYDKIKDFITSYNNIINKMTKLYNADSAGNYEPLTDDEKSEMSDSEIEKWETKIKDSLLRRDSTLSTVMSAMTTAMSGGATVNGKTYFLSNFGISTLGYMNAAENEQNAYHIDGDEDDENTSGNTDKLMTALNSDPDTVMDFMKQMATNLYNAIDKQMTSTTLRSKYSIYNDKEMTTQYKNYTTTIKQWETKISDKEDYYYKKFSSME
;
A
#
# COMPACT_ATOMS: atom_id res chain seq x y z
N VAL A 1 15.76 -37.35 3.02
CA VAL A 1 14.32 -37.38 3.22
C VAL A 1 13.67 -37.97 1.98
N VAL A 2 12.87 -39.03 2.15
CA VAL A 2 12.13 -39.67 1.05
C VAL A 2 10.75 -39.08 0.96
N TYR A 3 10.39 -38.59 -0.21
CA TYR A 3 9.03 -38.08 -0.49
C TYR A 3 8.28 -39.12 -1.33
N THR A 4 7.04 -39.39 -0.97
CA THR A 4 6.17 -40.32 -1.70
C THR A 4 4.94 -39.59 -2.21
N SER A 5 4.48 -39.96 -3.43
CA SER A 5 3.26 -39.42 -4.03
C SER A 5 2.50 -40.56 -4.70
N SER A 6 1.18 -40.48 -4.70
CA SER A 6 0.30 -41.39 -5.44
C SER A 6 0.11 -41.01 -6.90
N SER A 7 0.71 -39.88 -7.32
CA SER A 7 0.68 -39.37 -8.69
C SER A 7 2.08 -39.00 -9.17
N ASN A 8 2.23 -38.80 -10.48
CA ASN A 8 3.49 -38.31 -11.07
C ASN A 8 3.78 -36.83 -10.81
N ASN A 9 2.88 -36.15 -10.12
CA ASN A 9 3.02 -34.72 -9.78
C ASN A 9 3.09 -34.59 -8.26
N PHE A 10 4.08 -33.87 -7.76
CA PHE A 10 4.21 -33.56 -6.34
C PHE A 10 4.93 -32.21 -6.14
N SER A 11 4.69 -31.62 -4.99
CA SER A 11 5.31 -30.33 -4.62
C SER A 11 6.16 -30.50 -3.37
N ILE A 12 7.39 -30.00 -3.42
CA ILE A 12 8.34 -30.01 -2.30
C ILE A 12 8.85 -28.59 -2.11
N ASN A 13 8.59 -28.01 -0.93
CA ASN A 13 9.03 -26.65 -0.59
C ASN A 13 8.69 -25.58 -1.67
N GLY A 14 7.51 -25.69 -2.29
CA GLY A 14 7.06 -24.78 -3.34
C GLY A 14 7.52 -25.12 -4.75
N LEU A 15 8.40 -26.12 -4.92
CA LEU A 15 8.79 -26.63 -6.22
C LEU A 15 7.80 -27.69 -6.68
N SER A 16 7.16 -27.47 -7.82
CA SER A 16 6.27 -28.47 -8.47
C SER A 16 7.10 -29.35 -9.40
N ILE A 17 7.07 -30.66 -9.14
CA ILE A 17 7.81 -31.65 -9.90
C ILE A 17 6.82 -32.56 -10.63
N SER A 18 6.99 -32.69 -11.95
CA SER A 18 6.28 -33.65 -12.81
C SER A 18 7.27 -34.68 -13.32
N VAL A 19 7.04 -35.95 -12.98
CA VAL A 19 7.85 -37.05 -13.46
C VAL A 19 7.18 -37.67 -14.69
N ASN A 20 7.77 -37.44 -15.85
CA ASN A 20 7.17 -37.84 -17.14
C ASN A 20 7.76 -39.15 -17.72
N ALA A 21 8.91 -39.58 -17.20
CA ALA A 21 9.61 -40.81 -17.67
C ALA A 21 10.39 -41.43 -16.52
N VAL A 22 10.69 -42.72 -16.66
CA VAL A 22 11.63 -43.48 -15.79
C VAL A 22 12.99 -43.46 -16.45
N THR A 23 14.00 -42.99 -15.73
CA THR A 23 15.39 -42.94 -16.24
C THR A 23 16.10 -44.27 -16.07
N ASP A 24 15.74 -45.06 -15.07
CA ASP A 24 16.19 -46.45 -14.87
C ASP A 24 15.10 -47.29 -14.21
N SER A 25 15.16 -48.62 -14.40
CA SER A 25 14.19 -49.55 -13.76
C SER A 25 14.83 -50.16 -12.52
N VAL A 26 14.36 -49.77 -11.34
CA VAL A 26 14.69 -50.44 -10.08
C VAL A 26 13.78 -51.66 -9.91
N ASP A 27 14.33 -52.84 -9.71
CA ASP A 27 13.54 -54.05 -9.42
C ASP A 27 12.92 -53.96 -8.03
N LEU A 28 11.66 -53.50 -7.99
CA LEU A 28 10.88 -53.37 -6.76
C LEU A 28 10.34 -54.73 -6.25
N SER A 29 10.67 -55.85 -6.88
CA SER A 29 10.24 -57.18 -6.41
C SER A 29 10.77 -57.49 -5.01
N LYS A 30 11.96 -57.00 -4.67
CA LYS A 30 12.59 -57.13 -3.35
C LYS A 30 12.05 -56.16 -2.30
N ALA A 31 11.32 -55.13 -2.71
CA ALA A 31 10.71 -54.15 -1.83
C ALA A 31 9.27 -54.49 -1.44
N LYS A 32 8.84 -55.73 -1.66
CA LYS A 32 7.50 -56.16 -1.29
C LYS A 32 7.49 -56.89 0.05
N THR A 33 6.43 -56.65 0.86
CA THR A 33 6.07 -57.44 2.04
C THR A 33 4.65 -57.90 1.85
N ASN A 34 4.40 -59.20 1.89
CA ASN A 34 3.09 -59.81 1.66
C ASN A 34 2.39 -59.37 0.35
N GLY A 35 3.18 -59.19 -0.73
CA GLY A 35 2.69 -58.80 -2.05
C GLY A 35 2.45 -57.33 -2.26
N SER A 36 2.53 -56.48 -1.22
CA SER A 36 2.40 -55.03 -1.27
C SER A 36 3.80 -54.38 -1.16
N LEU A 37 3.96 -53.21 -1.79
CA LEU A 37 5.17 -52.41 -1.68
C LEU A 37 5.34 -51.90 -0.23
N ASP A 38 6.57 -52.07 0.29
CA ASP A 38 6.98 -51.71 1.63
C ASP A 38 7.86 -50.45 1.57
N ALA A 39 7.37 -49.36 2.18
CA ALA A 39 8.02 -48.05 2.11
C ALA A 39 9.43 -48.05 2.75
N ASP A 40 9.63 -48.82 3.83
CA ASP A 40 10.94 -48.90 4.51
C ASP A 40 11.95 -49.63 3.64
N LYS A 41 11.53 -50.71 3.00
CA LYS A 41 12.41 -51.47 2.04
C LYS A 41 12.72 -50.66 0.79
N ILE A 42 11.77 -49.88 0.29
CA ILE A 42 12.01 -48.95 -0.83
C ILE A 42 13.05 -47.91 -0.40
N SER A 43 12.91 -47.34 0.77
CA SER A 43 13.87 -46.36 1.33
C SER A 43 15.26 -46.93 1.45
N ASP A 44 15.39 -48.16 2.00
CA ASP A 44 16.68 -48.86 2.14
C ASP A 44 17.34 -49.19 0.78
N MET A 45 16.52 -49.58 -0.20
CA MET A 45 17.00 -49.83 -1.56
C MET A 45 17.49 -48.56 -2.24
N LEU A 46 16.80 -47.44 -2.10
CA LEU A 46 17.16 -46.15 -2.69
C LEU A 46 18.42 -45.56 -2.05
N VAL A 47 18.61 -45.75 -0.74
CA VAL A 47 19.81 -45.30 -0.01
C VAL A 47 21.04 -46.12 -0.37
N ASN A 48 20.85 -47.43 -0.60
CA ASN A 48 21.96 -48.37 -0.84
C ASN A 48 22.26 -48.64 -2.32
N THR A 49 21.44 -48.16 -3.26
CA THR A 49 21.72 -48.22 -4.69
C THR A 49 22.42 -46.93 -5.10
N PRO A 50 23.71 -46.94 -5.46
CA PRO A 50 24.39 -45.77 -5.94
C PRO A 50 23.70 -45.32 -7.23
N LEU A 51 23.08 -44.13 -7.20
CA LEU A 51 22.64 -43.45 -8.40
C LEU A 51 23.84 -43.19 -9.28
N ASN A 52 23.77 -43.59 -10.54
CA ASN A 52 24.82 -43.28 -11.50
C ASN A 52 24.85 -41.76 -11.66
N ASP A 53 25.98 -41.10 -11.34
CA ASP A 53 26.11 -39.64 -11.39
C ASP A 53 25.74 -39.06 -12.77
N SER A 54 25.77 -39.86 -13.83
CA SER A 54 25.35 -39.46 -15.18
C SER A 54 23.84 -39.40 -15.35
N GLU A 55 23.04 -39.94 -14.41
CA GLU A 55 21.57 -39.98 -14.46
C GLU A 55 20.93 -39.08 -13.39
N ALA A 56 21.73 -38.44 -12.56
CA ALA A 56 21.25 -37.50 -11.55
C ALA A 56 20.65 -36.24 -12.21
N ILE A 57 19.39 -35.98 -11.96
CA ILE A 57 18.75 -34.71 -12.34
C ILE A 57 19.18 -33.67 -11.35
N SER A 58 19.97 -32.70 -11.80
CA SER A 58 20.37 -31.55 -11.01
C SER A 58 19.29 -30.44 -11.14
N ILE A 59 18.76 -29.99 -10.04
CA ILE A 59 17.84 -28.84 -9.99
C ILE A 59 18.60 -27.69 -9.34
N THR A 60 18.83 -26.63 -10.10
CA THR A 60 19.44 -25.40 -9.60
C THR A 60 18.33 -24.37 -9.40
N THR A 61 18.26 -23.78 -8.21
CA THR A 61 17.40 -22.63 -7.94
C THR A 61 18.24 -21.37 -7.93
N SER A 62 17.74 -20.32 -8.53
CA SER A 62 18.33 -18.98 -8.44
C SER A 62 17.29 -18.02 -7.85
N THR A 63 17.75 -17.00 -7.15
CA THR A 63 16.87 -15.92 -6.70
C THR A 63 16.39 -15.15 -7.91
N ASP A 64 15.08 -14.91 -7.99
CA ASP A 64 14.46 -14.04 -9.01
C ASP A 64 14.71 -12.57 -8.65
N THR A 65 15.92 -12.09 -9.00
CA THR A 65 16.33 -10.69 -8.71
C THR A 65 15.50 -9.68 -9.48
N GLN A 66 15.01 -10.01 -10.68
CA GLN A 66 14.12 -9.13 -11.44
C GLN A 66 12.75 -9.00 -10.76
N GLY A 67 12.16 -10.11 -10.34
CA GLY A 67 10.89 -10.08 -9.63
C GLY A 67 10.97 -9.31 -8.30
N ILE A 68 12.10 -9.35 -7.61
CA ILE A 68 12.34 -8.54 -6.40
C ILE A 68 12.46 -7.07 -6.77
N TYR A 69 13.22 -6.72 -7.81
CA TYR A 69 13.35 -5.37 -8.32
C TYR A 69 11.99 -4.75 -8.64
N ASP A 70 11.16 -5.48 -9.40
CA ASP A 70 9.82 -5.04 -9.79
C ASP A 70 8.93 -4.77 -8.57
N LYS A 71 9.01 -5.60 -7.53
CA LYS A 71 8.27 -5.36 -6.27
C LYS A 71 8.75 -4.14 -5.50
N ILE A 72 10.04 -3.86 -5.51
CA ILE A 72 10.61 -2.64 -4.92
C ILE A 72 10.13 -1.42 -5.72
N LYS A 73 10.16 -1.48 -7.04
CA LYS A 73 9.64 -0.43 -7.92
C LYS A 73 8.15 -0.17 -7.69
N ASP A 74 7.33 -1.22 -7.59
CA ASP A 74 5.90 -1.12 -7.25
C ASP A 74 5.68 -0.42 -5.91
N PHE A 75 6.48 -0.75 -4.89
CA PHE A 75 6.42 -0.11 -3.58
C PHE A 75 6.77 1.39 -3.64
N ILE A 76 7.86 1.73 -4.30
CA ILE A 76 8.29 3.14 -4.48
C ILE A 76 7.23 3.93 -5.26
N THR A 77 6.70 3.37 -6.35
CA THR A 77 5.63 3.99 -7.14
C THR A 77 4.37 4.24 -6.30
N SER A 78 3.98 3.26 -5.48
CA SER A 78 2.83 3.39 -4.59
C SER A 78 3.04 4.49 -3.54
N TYR A 79 4.23 4.56 -2.95
CA TYR A 79 4.61 5.64 -2.04
C TYR A 79 4.54 7.00 -2.73
N ASN A 80 5.15 7.14 -3.91
CA ASN A 80 5.18 8.38 -4.69
C ASN A 80 3.76 8.87 -5.02
N ASN A 81 2.89 7.98 -5.48
CA ASN A 81 1.50 8.31 -5.79
C ASN A 81 0.75 8.87 -4.58
N ILE A 82 0.97 8.31 -3.40
CA ILE A 82 0.34 8.76 -2.16
C ILE A 82 0.92 10.10 -1.72
N ILE A 83 2.25 10.21 -1.60
CA ILE A 83 2.89 11.41 -1.06
C ILE A 83 2.68 12.62 -1.96
N ASN A 84 2.76 12.45 -3.30
CA ASN A 84 2.52 13.51 -4.27
C ASN A 84 1.06 14.00 -4.22
N LYS A 85 0.09 13.06 -4.13
CA LYS A 85 -1.32 13.41 -3.96
C LYS A 85 -1.56 14.18 -2.66
N MET A 86 -0.97 13.74 -1.55
CA MET A 86 -1.09 14.43 -0.27
C MET A 86 -0.46 15.83 -0.34
N THR A 87 0.72 15.95 -0.94
CA THR A 87 1.40 17.24 -1.14
C THR A 87 0.57 18.18 -1.99
N LYS A 88 -0.01 17.70 -3.09
CA LYS A 88 -0.91 18.47 -3.95
C LYS A 88 -2.14 18.97 -3.19
N LEU A 89 -2.78 18.13 -2.39
CA LEU A 89 -3.94 18.52 -1.57
C LEU A 89 -3.56 19.56 -0.49
N TYR A 90 -2.39 19.37 0.13
CA TYR A 90 -1.87 20.32 1.13
C TYR A 90 -1.53 21.68 0.53
N ASN A 91 -0.99 21.70 -0.69
CA ASN A 91 -0.59 22.92 -1.42
C ASN A 91 -1.72 23.48 -2.30
N ALA A 92 -2.91 22.91 -2.28
CA ALA A 92 -4.02 23.34 -3.11
C ALA A 92 -4.28 24.85 -2.99
N ASP A 93 -4.85 25.43 -4.04
CA ASP A 93 -5.26 26.82 -4.06
C ASP A 93 -6.31 27.12 -3.01
N SER A 94 -6.41 28.35 -2.57
CA SER A 94 -7.47 28.79 -1.65
C SER A 94 -8.80 28.92 -2.40
N ALA A 95 -9.87 28.40 -1.80
CA ALA A 95 -11.24 28.65 -2.24
C ALA A 95 -11.88 29.84 -1.50
N GLY A 96 -11.10 30.81 -1.04
CA GLY A 96 -11.54 31.87 -0.11
C GLY A 96 -12.75 32.70 -0.52
N ASN A 97 -13.18 32.63 -1.79
CA ASN A 97 -14.38 33.30 -2.30
C ASN A 97 -15.47 32.32 -2.76
N TYR A 98 -15.30 31.05 -2.46
CA TYR A 98 -16.24 29.99 -2.83
C TYR A 98 -16.88 29.44 -1.57
N GLU A 99 -18.15 29.79 -1.36
CA GLU A 99 -18.97 29.23 -0.28
C GLU A 99 -19.90 28.14 -0.84
N PRO A 100 -20.41 27.21 -0.01
CA PRO A 100 -21.41 26.25 -0.46
C PRO A 100 -22.64 26.98 -1.03
N LEU A 101 -23.01 26.61 -2.26
CA LEU A 101 -24.15 27.22 -2.95
C LEU A 101 -25.45 26.81 -2.29
N THR A 102 -26.37 27.80 -2.13
CA THR A 102 -27.76 27.56 -1.77
C THR A 102 -28.56 27.01 -2.95
N ASP A 103 -29.74 26.46 -2.70
CA ASP A 103 -30.60 25.92 -3.78
C ASP A 103 -31.03 27.02 -4.77
N ASP A 104 -31.25 28.24 -4.29
CA ASP A 104 -31.59 29.40 -5.13
C ASP A 104 -30.41 29.75 -6.06
N GLU A 105 -29.20 29.85 -5.54
CA GLU A 105 -27.98 30.10 -6.35
C GLU A 105 -27.72 28.98 -7.37
N LYS A 106 -27.94 27.72 -7.00
CA LYS A 106 -27.82 26.60 -7.93
C LYS A 106 -28.85 26.68 -9.06
N SER A 107 -30.05 27.18 -8.79
CA SER A 107 -31.11 27.33 -9.81
C SER A 107 -30.75 28.32 -10.89
N GLU A 108 -29.87 29.29 -10.59
CA GLU A 108 -29.43 30.34 -11.52
C GLU A 108 -28.14 29.96 -12.29
N MET A 109 -27.56 28.80 -12.03
CA MET A 109 -26.30 28.33 -12.59
C MET A 109 -26.53 27.06 -13.46
N SER A 110 -25.66 26.85 -14.43
CA SER A 110 -25.59 25.57 -15.15
C SER A 110 -24.91 24.48 -14.32
N ASP A 111 -25.23 23.20 -14.58
CA ASP A 111 -24.61 22.07 -13.90
C ASP A 111 -23.07 22.11 -13.96
N SER A 112 -22.51 22.54 -15.11
CA SER A 112 -21.06 22.68 -15.28
C SER A 112 -20.45 23.78 -14.41
N GLU A 113 -21.16 24.86 -14.17
CA GLU A 113 -20.70 25.94 -13.27
C GLU A 113 -20.77 25.51 -11.81
N ILE A 114 -21.86 24.83 -11.43
CA ILE A 114 -22.01 24.23 -10.08
C ILE A 114 -20.87 23.24 -9.81
N GLU A 115 -20.59 22.32 -10.77
CA GLU A 115 -19.52 21.34 -10.62
C GLU A 115 -18.15 22.01 -10.43
N LYS A 116 -17.83 23.02 -11.23
CA LYS A 116 -16.58 23.79 -11.12
C LYS A 116 -16.49 24.51 -9.77
N TRP A 117 -17.57 25.09 -9.33
CA TRP A 117 -17.67 25.80 -8.05
C TRP A 117 -17.43 24.83 -6.87
N GLU A 118 -18.18 23.72 -6.85
CA GLU A 118 -18.04 22.70 -5.80
C GLU A 118 -16.66 22.02 -5.81
N THR A 119 -16.07 21.84 -7.00
CA THR A 119 -14.70 21.29 -7.14
C THR A 119 -13.66 22.21 -6.51
N LYS A 120 -13.79 23.53 -6.70
CA LYS A 120 -12.90 24.51 -6.03
C LYS A 120 -12.96 24.41 -4.50
N ILE A 121 -14.14 24.21 -3.95
CA ILE A 121 -14.33 24.02 -2.51
C ILE A 121 -13.70 22.69 -2.08
N LYS A 122 -14.00 21.59 -2.77
CA LYS A 122 -13.48 20.25 -2.45
C LYS A 122 -11.95 20.20 -2.49
N ASP A 123 -11.35 20.75 -3.53
CA ASP A 123 -9.90 20.75 -3.71
C ASP A 123 -9.18 21.52 -2.61
N SER A 124 -9.81 22.55 -2.05
CA SER A 124 -9.23 23.36 -0.97
C SER A 124 -9.43 22.80 0.44
N LEU A 125 -10.24 21.73 0.62
CA LEU A 125 -10.61 21.24 1.96
C LEU A 125 -9.42 20.80 2.81
N LEU A 126 -8.40 20.26 2.20
CA LEU A 126 -7.18 19.79 2.88
C LEU A 126 -6.00 20.76 2.75
N ARG A 127 -6.27 21.96 2.22
CA ARG A 127 -5.25 23.01 2.10
C ARG A 127 -4.73 23.39 3.47
N ARG A 128 -3.40 23.24 3.66
CA ARG A 128 -2.70 23.52 4.93
C ARG A 128 -3.26 22.76 6.13
N ASP A 129 -3.88 21.60 5.89
CA ASP A 129 -4.37 20.74 6.97
C ASP A 129 -3.21 20.20 7.81
N SER A 130 -3.29 20.39 9.11
CA SER A 130 -2.22 20.04 10.05
C SER A 130 -2.07 18.52 10.23
N THR A 131 -3.17 17.77 10.15
CA THR A 131 -3.15 16.31 10.25
C THR A 131 -2.49 15.71 9.01
N LEU A 132 -2.86 16.21 7.82
CA LEU A 132 -2.25 15.81 6.56
C LEU A 132 -0.76 16.09 6.58
N SER A 133 -0.34 17.28 7.00
CA SER A 133 1.08 17.65 7.15
C SER A 133 1.83 16.74 8.11
N THR A 134 1.20 16.36 9.23
CA THR A 134 1.80 15.46 10.22
C THR A 134 2.02 14.06 9.66
N VAL A 135 1.04 13.52 8.93
CA VAL A 135 1.16 12.21 8.26
C VAL A 135 2.25 12.25 7.19
N MET A 136 2.27 13.27 6.34
CA MET A 136 3.32 13.46 5.32
C MET A 136 4.71 13.52 5.95
N SER A 137 4.88 14.28 7.03
CA SER A 137 6.15 14.36 7.75
C SER A 137 6.58 13.03 8.35
N ALA A 138 5.62 12.25 8.90
CA ALA A 138 5.91 10.93 9.42
C ALA A 138 6.34 9.95 8.32
N MET A 139 5.68 9.99 7.16
CA MET A 139 6.02 9.18 5.99
C MET A 139 7.41 9.53 5.46
N THR A 140 7.71 10.81 5.24
CA THR A 140 9.01 11.26 4.73
C THR A 140 10.14 10.96 5.71
N THR A 141 9.90 11.11 7.03
CA THR A 141 10.86 10.73 8.07
C THR A 141 11.12 9.23 8.08
N ALA A 142 10.08 8.39 7.94
CA ALA A 142 10.24 6.94 7.87
C ALA A 142 11.05 6.51 6.65
N MET A 143 10.80 7.10 5.48
CA MET A 143 11.50 6.78 4.23
C MET A 143 12.94 7.30 4.19
N SER A 144 13.21 8.46 4.78
CA SER A 144 14.59 9.00 4.90
C SER A 144 15.40 8.35 6.01
N GLY A 145 14.73 7.68 6.93
CA GLY A 145 15.36 6.92 8.01
C GLY A 145 16.08 5.68 7.48
N GLY A 146 17.18 5.29 8.14
CA GLY A 146 17.86 4.05 7.83
C GLY A 146 17.19 2.84 8.47
N ALA A 147 17.58 1.65 8.00
CA ALA A 147 17.28 0.38 8.65
C ALA A 147 18.57 -0.41 8.89
N THR A 148 18.61 -1.15 10.00
CA THR A 148 19.81 -1.91 10.38
C THR A 148 19.63 -3.37 10.03
N VAL A 149 20.46 -3.86 9.12
CA VAL A 149 20.50 -5.28 8.70
C VAL A 149 21.88 -5.83 9.04
N ASN A 150 21.93 -6.95 9.72
CA ASN A 150 23.18 -7.62 10.11
C ASN A 150 24.18 -6.69 10.84
N GLY A 151 23.67 -5.76 11.69
CA GLY A 151 24.50 -4.82 12.45
C GLY A 151 25.01 -3.61 11.67
N LYS A 152 24.66 -3.47 10.39
CA LYS A 152 25.00 -2.32 9.56
C LYS A 152 23.75 -1.54 9.18
N THR A 153 23.82 -0.20 9.28
CA THR A 153 22.73 0.67 8.88
C THR A 153 22.84 1.01 7.39
N TYR A 154 21.72 0.83 6.69
CA TYR A 154 21.55 1.17 5.28
C TYR A 154 20.47 2.24 5.14
N PHE A 155 20.54 2.96 4.04
CA PHE A 155 19.56 3.95 3.59
C PHE A 155 19.15 3.63 2.17
N LEU A 156 18.00 4.11 1.70
CA LEU A 156 17.53 3.92 0.33
C LEU A 156 18.60 4.35 -0.71
N SER A 157 19.33 5.42 -0.42
CA SER A 157 20.41 5.93 -1.29
C SER A 157 21.58 4.95 -1.49
N ASN A 158 21.81 4.02 -0.54
CA ASN A 158 22.82 2.96 -0.73
C ASN A 158 22.45 2.01 -1.87
N PHE A 159 21.18 1.91 -2.19
CA PHE A 159 20.63 1.11 -3.27
C PHE A 159 20.22 1.95 -4.49
N GLY A 160 20.70 3.19 -4.60
CA GLY A 160 20.36 4.06 -5.72
C GLY A 160 18.90 4.56 -5.74
N ILE A 161 18.23 4.56 -4.58
CA ILE A 161 16.86 5.07 -4.45
C ILE A 161 16.93 6.39 -3.69
N SER A 162 16.63 7.50 -4.37
CA SER A 162 16.77 8.84 -3.80
C SER A 162 15.74 9.83 -4.37
N THR A 163 15.54 10.96 -3.68
CA THR A 163 14.76 12.07 -4.23
C THR A 163 15.62 12.92 -5.15
N LEU A 164 15.00 13.62 -6.11
CA LEU A 164 15.72 14.55 -7.02
C LEU A 164 16.22 15.80 -6.32
N GLY A 165 15.80 16.03 -5.08
CA GLY A 165 16.06 17.28 -4.37
C GLY A 165 15.14 18.42 -4.81
N TYR A 166 15.01 19.41 -3.92
CA TYR A 166 14.01 20.47 -4.06
C TYR A 166 14.08 21.26 -5.37
N MET A 167 15.29 21.47 -5.91
CA MET A 167 15.49 22.29 -7.11
C MET A 167 15.19 21.56 -8.43
N ASN A 168 15.26 20.23 -8.43
CA ASN A 168 15.14 19.42 -9.65
C ASN A 168 13.81 18.67 -9.71
N ALA A 169 13.12 18.53 -8.56
CA ALA A 169 11.82 17.85 -8.52
C ALA A 169 10.72 18.75 -9.11
N ALA A 170 9.76 18.13 -9.79
CA ALA A 170 8.56 18.81 -10.24
C ALA A 170 7.73 19.33 -9.04
N GLU A 171 6.80 20.23 -9.35
CA GLU A 171 5.91 20.77 -8.32
C GLU A 171 5.13 19.63 -7.62
N ASN A 172 5.11 19.67 -6.30
CA ASN A 172 4.50 18.66 -5.41
C ASN A 172 5.16 17.26 -5.45
N GLU A 173 6.34 17.09 -6.06
CA GLU A 173 7.08 15.83 -6.15
C GLU A 173 8.41 15.82 -5.37
N GLN A 174 8.67 16.83 -4.55
CA GLN A 174 9.93 16.97 -3.81
C GLN A 174 10.24 15.79 -2.88
N ASN A 175 9.21 15.05 -2.48
CA ASN A 175 9.33 13.88 -1.62
C ASN A 175 9.21 12.53 -2.36
N ALA A 176 9.10 12.56 -3.69
CA ALA A 176 9.08 11.37 -4.52
C ALA A 176 10.48 10.75 -4.61
N TYR A 177 10.55 9.43 -4.59
CA TYR A 177 11.78 8.66 -4.75
C TYR A 177 11.90 8.14 -6.18
N HIS A 178 13.12 8.15 -6.69
CA HIS A 178 13.50 7.70 -8.02
C HIS A 178 14.54 6.59 -7.88
N ILE A 179 14.54 5.62 -8.78
CA ILE A 179 15.49 4.51 -8.80
C ILE A 179 16.53 4.81 -9.88
N ASP A 180 17.81 4.84 -9.51
CA ASP A 180 18.91 5.01 -10.45
C ASP A 180 18.90 3.88 -11.50
N GLY A 181 18.92 4.23 -12.78
CA GLY A 181 18.95 3.28 -13.89
C GLY A 181 17.57 2.70 -14.28
N ASP A 182 16.48 3.18 -13.68
CA ASP A 182 15.12 2.80 -14.10
C ASP A 182 14.82 3.40 -15.47
N GLU A 183 14.64 2.53 -16.49
CA GLU A 183 14.39 2.95 -17.87
C GLU A 183 13.09 3.72 -18.05
N ASP A 184 12.11 3.54 -17.15
CA ASP A 184 10.82 4.23 -17.16
C ASP A 184 10.87 5.61 -16.49
N ASP A 185 12.00 5.98 -15.88
CA ASP A 185 12.19 7.28 -15.21
C ASP A 185 13.18 8.18 -15.96
N GLU A 186 12.64 9.16 -16.69
CA GLU A 186 13.42 10.10 -17.50
C GLU A 186 14.52 10.83 -16.70
N ASN A 187 14.34 11.01 -15.39
CA ASN A 187 15.29 11.73 -14.54
C ASN A 187 16.50 10.88 -14.14
N THR A 188 16.36 9.57 -14.07
CA THR A 188 17.36 8.66 -13.50
C THR A 188 17.77 7.50 -14.40
N SER A 189 17.12 7.33 -15.58
CA SER A 189 17.40 6.25 -16.54
C SER A 189 18.85 6.19 -17.02
N GLY A 190 19.54 7.32 -17.07
CA GLY A 190 20.96 7.39 -17.44
C GLY A 190 21.94 7.05 -16.32
N ASN A 191 21.49 6.84 -15.10
CA ASN A 191 22.31 6.52 -13.95
C ASN A 191 22.69 5.03 -13.90
N THR A 192 23.72 4.69 -13.13
CA THR A 192 24.06 3.28 -12.88
C THR A 192 23.02 2.66 -11.96
N ASP A 193 22.43 1.53 -12.38
CA ASP A 193 21.47 0.76 -11.58
C ASP A 193 22.19 0.07 -10.40
N LYS A 194 22.15 0.75 -9.24
CA LYS A 194 22.71 0.26 -7.99
C LYS A 194 21.81 -0.78 -7.33
N LEU A 195 20.48 -0.68 -7.55
CA LEU A 195 19.52 -1.60 -6.95
C LEU A 195 19.72 -3.01 -7.56
N MET A 196 19.73 -3.11 -8.88
CA MET A 196 19.98 -4.39 -9.55
C MET A 196 21.37 -4.94 -9.23
N THR A 197 22.39 -4.07 -9.15
CA THR A 197 23.75 -4.48 -8.75
C THR A 197 23.74 -5.08 -7.33
N ALA A 198 23.04 -4.47 -6.38
CA ALA A 198 22.94 -4.97 -5.02
C ALA A 198 22.14 -6.29 -4.96
N LEU A 199 21.03 -6.38 -5.69
CA LEU A 199 20.20 -7.60 -5.77
C LEU A 199 20.98 -8.80 -6.34
N ASN A 200 21.84 -8.56 -7.32
CA ASN A 200 22.68 -9.62 -7.91
C ASN A 200 23.82 -10.06 -6.97
N SER A 201 24.26 -9.20 -6.06
CA SER A 201 25.37 -9.50 -5.14
C SER A 201 24.90 -10.03 -3.78
N ASP A 202 23.85 -9.48 -3.20
CA ASP A 202 23.33 -9.83 -1.87
C ASP A 202 21.82 -9.50 -1.80
N PRO A 203 20.95 -10.32 -2.43
CA PRO A 203 19.51 -10.11 -2.44
C PRO A 203 18.90 -10.15 -1.05
N ASP A 204 19.43 -10.95 -0.13
CA ASP A 204 18.89 -11.13 1.22
C ASP A 204 19.01 -9.84 2.03
N THR A 205 20.16 -9.17 1.98
CA THR A 205 20.35 -7.87 2.64
C THR A 205 19.41 -6.81 2.07
N VAL A 206 19.20 -6.77 0.73
CA VAL A 206 18.27 -5.82 0.11
C VAL A 206 16.82 -6.10 0.56
N MET A 207 16.40 -7.37 0.54
CA MET A 207 15.04 -7.76 0.96
C MET A 207 14.79 -7.45 2.43
N ASP A 208 15.72 -7.77 3.32
CA ASP A 208 15.59 -7.48 4.74
C ASP A 208 15.55 -5.98 5.02
N PHE A 209 16.35 -5.19 4.32
CA PHE A 209 16.30 -3.73 4.39
C PHE A 209 14.94 -3.21 3.94
N MET A 210 14.45 -3.60 2.77
CA MET A 210 13.16 -3.14 2.24
C MET A 210 11.99 -3.57 3.12
N LYS A 211 12.02 -4.76 3.69
CA LYS A 211 11.02 -5.22 4.66
C LYS A 211 10.99 -4.34 5.92
N GLN A 212 12.15 -3.98 6.45
CA GLN A 212 12.22 -3.08 7.60
C GLN A 212 11.74 -1.67 7.24
N MET A 213 12.13 -1.15 6.06
CA MET A 213 11.65 0.15 5.57
C MET A 213 10.12 0.18 5.43
N ALA A 214 9.54 -0.83 4.79
CA ALA A 214 8.09 -0.95 4.67
C ALA A 214 7.40 -1.03 6.05
N THR A 215 7.98 -1.78 6.99
CA THR A 215 7.49 -1.88 8.36
C THR A 215 7.57 -0.54 9.09
N ASN A 216 8.67 0.20 8.94
CA ASN A 216 8.86 1.52 9.55
C ASN A 216 7.84 2.52 8.99
N LEU A 217 7.62 2.52 7.67
CA LEU A 217 6.61 3.35 7.03
C LEU A 217 5.20 3.01 7.52
N TYR A 218 4.85 1.72 7.55
CA TYR A 218 3.56 1.26 8.08
C TYR A 218 3.33 1.74 9.52
N ASN A 219 4.31 1.53 10.41
CA ASN A 219 4.21 1.94 11.81
C ASN A 219 4.11 3.46 11.96
N ALA A 220 4.83 4.22 11.14
CA ALA A 220 4.77 5.68 11.15
C ALA A 220 3.37 6.17 10.77
N ILE A 221 2.77 5.61 9.73
CA ILE A 221 1.41 5.93 9.29
C ILE A 221 0.38 5.48 10.34
N ASP A 222 0.45 4.22 10.80
CA ASP A 222 -0.51 3.66 11.77
C ASP A 222 -0.54 4.48 13.07
N LYS A 223 0.63 4.92 13.53
CA LYS A 223 0.75 5.79 14.72
C LYS A 223 0.01 7.12 14.53
N GLN A 224 0.12 7.75 13.37
CA GLN A 224 -0.55 9.02 13.08
C GLN A 224 -2.05 8.85 12.82
N MET A 225 -2.44 7.69 12.30
CA MET A 225 -3.82 7.37 11.96
C MET A 225 -4.58 6.64 13.07
N THR A 226 -4.04 6.62 14.28
CA THR A 226 -4.68 6.01 15.45
C THR A 226 -5.98 6.75 15.82
N SER A 227 -6.98 6.00 16.28
CA SER A 227 -8.26 6.54 16.76
C SER A 227 -8.05 7.46 17.97
N THR A 228 -8.78 8.58 17.99
CA THR A 228 -8.86 9.52 19.11
C THR A 228 -10.30 9.66 19.60
N THR A 229 -10.55 10.49 20.58
CA THR A 229 -11.91 10.87 21.01
C THR A 229 -12.69 11.60 19.94
N LEU A 230 -11.99 12.34 19.06
CA LEU A 230 -12.58 13.17 18.01
C LEU A 230 -12.59 12.49 16.64
N ARG A 231 -11.72 11.48 16.44
CA ARG A 231 -11.41 10.90 15.13
C ARG A 231 -11.38 9.38 15.17
N SER A 232 -11.92 8.74 14.13
CA SER A 232 -11.82 7.30 13.91
C SER A 232 -10.43 6.92 13.39
N LYS A 233 -10.05 5.64 13.52
CA LYS A 233 -8.80 5.11 12.96
C LYS A 233 -8.81 5.28 11.43
N TYR A 234 -7.69 5.67 10.87
CA TYR A 234 -7.50 5.95 9.43
C TYR A 234 -8.33 7.12 8.85
N SER A 235 -8.90 7.97 9.70
CA SER A 235 -9.47 9.24 9.28
C SER A 235 -8.44 10.37 9.45
N ILE A 236 -8.39 11.32 8.52
CA ILE A 236 -7.55 12.53 8.61
C ILE A 236 -8.31 13.74 9.16
N TYR A 237 -9.62 13.63 9.34
CA TYR A 237 -10.49 14.66 9.89
C TYR A 237 -11.25 14.14 11.12
N ASN A 238 -11.80 15.05 11.91
CA ASN A 238 -12.51 14.75 13.16
C ASN A 238 -13.93 14.26 12.90
N ASP A 239 -14.08 13.09 12.27
CA ASP A 239 -15.36 12.51 11.85
C ASP A 239 -16.35 12.28 12.99
N LYS A 240 -15.89 11.91 14.18
CA LYS A 240 -16.75 11.74 15.37
C LYS A 240 -17.26 13.09 15.88
N GLU A 241 -16.40 14.11 15.89
CA GLU A 241 -16.75 15.46 16.25
C GLU A 241 -17.76 16.05 15.25
N MET A 242 -17.49 15.94 13.94
CA MET A 242 -18.39 16.36 12.88
C MET A 242 -19.77 15.69 13.00
N THR A 243 -19.78 14.36 13.26
CA THR A 243 -21.05 13.63 13.47
C THR A 243 -21.83 14.18 14.67
N THR A 244 -21.12 14.54 15.74
CA THR A 244 -21.74 15.12 16.94
C THR A 244 -22.29 16.52 16.64
N GLN A 245 -21.52 17.36 15.97
CA GLN A 245 -21.96 18.70 15.56
C GLN A 245 -23.16 18.64 14.63
N TYR A 246 -23.15 17.75 13.63
CA TYR A 246 -24.27 17.54 12.72
C TYR A 246 -25.56 17.17 13.47
N LYS A 247 -25.48 16.25 14.43
CA LYS A 247 -26.63 15.89 15.28
C LYS A 247 -27.14 17.08 16.09
N ASN A 248 -26.22 17.89 16.65
CA ASN A 248 -26.57 19.07 17.44
C ASN A 248 -27.27 20.13 16.58
N TYR A 249 -26.75 20.40 15.37
CA TYR A 249 -27.35 21.32 14.43
C TYR A 249 -28.73 20.83 13.98
N THR A 250 -28.88 19.55 13.63
CA THR A 250 -30.17 18.96 13.26
C THR A 250 -31.20 19.09 14.39
N THR A 251 -30.78 18.89 15.64
CA THR A 251 -31.65 19.09 16.81
C THR A 251 -32.04 20.54 16.96
N THR A 252 -31.11 21.46 16.79
CA THR A 252 -31.37 22.91 16.87
C THR A 252 -32.35 23.37 15.79
N ILE A 253 -32.15 22.88 14.54
CA ILE A 253 -33.05 23.18 13.42
C ILE A 253 -34.48 22.73 13.78
N LYS A 254 -34.66 21.48 14.22
CA LYS A 254 -36.00 20.99 14.64
C LYS A 254 -36.63 21.80 15.74
N GLN A 255 -35.84 22.30 16.70
CA GLN A 255 -36.35 23.20 17.76
C GLN A 255 -36.82 24.53 17.18
N TRP A 256 -36.11 25.08 16.20
CA TRP A 256 -36.54 26.32 15.54
C TRP A 256 -37.78 26.12 14.67
N GLU A 257 -37.86 25.02 13.91
CA GLU A 257 -39.05 24.64 13.15
C GLU A 257 -40.30 24.55 14.05
N THR A 258 -40.17 23.87 15.20
CA THR A 258 -41.25 23.81 16.19
C THR A 258 -41.65 25.20 16.68
N LYS A 259 -40.67 26.07 17.03
CA LYS A 259 -40.95 27.43 17.47
C LYS A 259 -41.64 28.27 16.40
N ILE A 260 -41.28 28.10 15.13
CA ILE A 260 -41.92 28.79 14.01
C ILE A 260 -43.37 28.32 13.89
N SER A 261 -43.61 27.01 13.88
CA SER A 261 -44.96 26.45 13.83
C SER A 261 -45.84 26.91 14.99
N ASP A 262 -45.32 26.92 16.24
CA ASP A 262 -46.03 27.43 17.41
C ASP A 262 -46.40 28.93 17.26
N LYS A 263 -45.48 29.71 16.63
CA LYS A 263 -45.72 31.12 16.35
C LYS A 263 -46.77 31.34 15.27
N GLU A 264 -46.73 30.54 14.22
CA GLU A 264 -47.73 30.54 13.15
C GLU A 264 -49.11 30.22 13.73
N ASP A 265 -49.23 29.13 14.50
CA ASP A 265 -50.47 28.74 15.17
C ASP A 265 -51.01 29.82 16.12
N TYR A 266 -50.09 30.48 16.87
CA TYR A 266 -50.47 31.61 17.74
C TYR A 266 -51.05 32.74 16.93
N TYR A 267 -50.46 33.15 15.83
CA TYR A 267 -50.96 34.23 15.01
C TYR A 267 -52.26 33.86 14.28
N TYR A 268 -52.40 32.64 13.77
CA TYR A 268 -53.64 32.15 13.17
C TYR A 268 -54.79 32.19 14.17
N LYS A 269 -54.59 31.72 15.40
CA LYS A 269 -55.59 31.80 16.47
C LYS A 269 -55.94 33.24 16.82
N LYS A 270 -54.94 34.11 16.87
CA LYS A 270 -55.15 35.54 17.16
C LYS A 270 -55.99 36.24 16.06
N PHE A 271 -55.65 36.00 14.80
CA PHE A 271 -56.42 36.59 13.67
C PHE A 271 -57.83 36.01 13.60
N SER A 272 -58.00 34.69 13.75
CA SER A 272 -59.33 34.08 13.79
C SER A 272 -60.23 34.57 14.95
N SER A 273 -59.65 35.10 16.02
CA SER A 273 -60.41 35.68 17.14
C SER A 273 -60.74 37.14 16.94
N MET A 274 -60.25 37.77 15.88
CA MET A 274 -60.51 39.16 15.52
C MET A 274 -61.64 39.35 14.47
N GLU A 275 -61.98 38.21 13.80
CA GLU A 275 -63.21 38.13 12.97
C GLU A 275 -64.43 37.81 13.82
#